data_ca4e9684e68516af265fe8b86181857d
#
_entry.id   ca4e9684e68516af265fe8b86181857d
#
_cell.length_a   1.000
_cell.length_b   1.000
_cell.length_c   1.000
_cell.angle_alpha   90.00
_cell.angle_beta   90.00
_cell.angle_gamma   90.00
#
_symmetry.space_group_name_H-M   'P 1'
#
loop_
_entity.id
_entity.type
_entity.pdbx_description
1 polymer ?
#
loop_
_entity_poly.entity_id
_entity_poly.type
_entity_poly.pdbx_seq_one_letter_code
_entity_poly.pdbx_strand_id
1 'polypeptide(L)'
;CANDRVAIGALRAAARHGLAPGASGKGGLRIAGHDDYPLAPFTTPALTTVAQNVEAIGNAAVSRLIEILHSDGKLGGGPQVQLFEGTLRLRESA
;
A
#
# COMPACT_ATOMS: atom_id res chain seq x y z
N CYS A 1 5.11 -6.11 -3.84
CA CYS A 1 6.10 -5.54 -2.91
C CYS A 1 5.42 -5.08 -1.62
N ALA A 2 6.19 -5.01 -0.53
CA ALA A 2 5.66 -4.62 0.79
C ALA A 2 5.09 -3.20 0.83
N ASN A 3 5.65 -2.29 0.03
CA ASN A 3 5.16 -0.93 -0.15
C ASN A 3 5.63 -0.36 -1.50
N ASP A 4 5.17 0.83 -1.85
CA ASP A 4 5.50 1.46 -3.13
C ASP A 4 6.97 1.86 -3.25
N ARG A 5 7.63 2.23 -2.15
CA ARG A 5 9.06 2.59 -2.18
C ARG A 5 9.92 1.40 -2.58
N VAL A 6 9.61 0.22 -2.03
CA VAL A 6 10.27 -1.04 -2.43
C VAL A 6 9.93 -1.39 -3.86
N ALA A 7 8.67 -1.22 -4.29
CA ALA A 7 8.23 -1.47 -5.66
C ALA A 7 8.96 -0.56 -6.67
N ILE A 8 9.13 0.72 -6.37
CA ILE A 8 9.89 1.67 -7.21
C ILE A 8 11.36 1.23 -7.33
N GLY A 9 11.96 0.77 -6.22
CA GLY A 9 13.30 0.17 -6.25
C GLY A 9 13.38 -1.06 -7.13
N ALA A 10 12.37 -1.93 -7.06
CA ALA A 10 12.28 -3.14 -7.91
C ALA A 10 12.12 -2.78 -9.40
N LEU A 11 11.28 -1.78 -9.75
CA LEU A 11 11.17 -1.26 -11.12
C LEU A 11 12.52 -0.79 -11.64
N ARG A 12 13.26 -0.04 -10.84
CA ARG A 12 14.58 0.45 -11.20
C ARG A 12 15.59 -0.69 -11.40
N ALA A 13 15.58 -1.68 -10.49
CA ALA A 13 16.47 -2.84 -10.60
C ALA A 13 16.16 -3.66 -11.86
N ALA A 14 14.87 -3.93 -12.13
CA ALA A 14 14.44 -4.63 -13.33
C ALA A 14 14.95 -3.94 -14.61
N ALA A 15 14.75 -2.62 -14.71
CA ALA A 15 15.23 -1.84 -15.84
C ALA A 15 16.77 -1.94 -16.03
N ARG A 16 17.55 -1.89 -14.95
CA ARG A 16 19.00 -2.04 -15.00
C ARG A 16 19.47 -3.43 -15.47
N HIS A 17 18.66 -4.45 -15.22
CA HIS A 17 18.96 -5.82 -15.66
C HIS A 17 18.30 -6.18 -17.01
N GLY A 18 17.79 -5.19 -17.74
CA GLY A 18 17.17 -5.41 -19.05
C GLY A 18 15.86 -6.17 -18.99
N LEU A 19 15.23 -6.28 -17.80
CA LEU A 19 13.91 -6.84 -17.65
C LEU A 19 12.88 -5.74 -17.93
N ALA A 20 11.91 -6.04 -18.80
CA ALA A 20 10.83 -5.09 -19.09
C ALA A 20 9.71 -5.23 -18.04
N PRO A 21 9.63 -4.33 -17.05
CA PRO A 21 8.51 -4.35 -16.14
C PRO A 21 7.26 -3.82 -16.84
N GLY A 22 6.12 -4.49 -16.62
CA GLY A 22 4.85 -4.05 -17.17
C GLY A 22 3.88 -5.18 -17.47
N ALA A 23 2.61 -4.82 -17.63
CA ALA A 23 1.53 -5.75 -17.91
C ALA A 23 1.55 -6.27 -19.35
N SER A 24 2.17 -5.53 -20.27
CA SER A 24 2.20 -5.82 -21.69
C SER A 24 3.50 -6.50 -22.09
N GLY A 25 3.51 -7.82 -22.19
CA GLY A 25 4.63 -8.52 -22.79
C GLY A 25 4.69 -10.00 -22.42
N LYS A 26 5.05 -10.84 -23.38
CA LYS A 26 5.34 -12.27 -23.14
C LYS A 26 6.59 -12.34 -22.25
N GLY A 27 6.41 -12.76 -21.00
CA GLY A 27 7.51 -12.91 -20.03
C GLY A 27 7.88 -11.62 -19.26
N GLY A 28 7.08 -10.56 -19.31
CA GLY A 28 7.30 -9.35 -18.55
C GLY A 28 7.18 -9.55 -17.05
N LEU A 29 8.08 -8.91 -16.29
CA LEU A 29 8.03 -8.88 -14.84
C LEU A 29 6.89 -7.94 -14.40
N ARG A 30 5.94 -8.47 -13.62
CA ARG A 30 4.86 -7.68 -13.03
C ARG A 30 5.25 -7.24 -11.63
N ILE A 31 5.15 -5.95 -11.37
CA ILE A 31 5.51 -5.35 -10.08
C ILE A 31 4.31 -4.57 -9.56
N ALA A 32 3.88 -4.89 -8.35
CA ALA A 32 2.84 -4.16 -7.66
C ALA A 32 3.34 -3.71 -6.28
N GLY A 33 2.89 -2.54 -5.86
CA GLY A 33 3.18 -1.94 -4.57
C GLY A 33 1.99 -1.96 -3.62
N HIS A 34 2.10 -1.19 -2.57
CA HIS A 34 1.09 -0.96 -1.55
C HIS A 34 1.30 0.43 -0.95
N ASP A 35 0.25 1.19 -0.70
CA ASP A 35 0.10 2.51 -0.10
C ASP A 35 -0.40 3.60 -1.05
N ASP A 36 -0.32 3.42 -2.36
CA ASP A 36 -0.61 4.46 -3.38
C ASP A 36 0.18 5.75 -3.13
N TYR A 37 1.49 5.59 -2.97
CA TYR A 37 2.40 6.71 -2.77
C TYR A 37 2.25 7.75 -3.89
N PRO A 38 2.33 9.06 -3.59
CA PRO A 38 2.09 10.11 -4.60
C PRO A 38 2.90 10.03 -5.88
N LEU A 39 4.06 9.37 -5.85
CA LEU A 39 4.88 9.15 -7.04
C LEU A 39 4.48 7.91 -7.86
N ALA A 40 3.61 7.05 -7.36
CA ALA A 40 3.24 5.82 -8.06
C ALA A 40 2.70 6.03 -9.49
N PRO A 41 1.89 7.07 -9.78
CA PRO A 41 1.43 7.36 -11.14
C PRO A 41 2.54 7.86 -12.08
N PHE A 42 3.63 8.38 -11.53
CA PHE A 42 4.70 9.04 -12.30
C PHE A 42 5.92 8.17 -12.54
N THR A 43 5.90 6.91 -12.11
CA THR A 43 6.94 5.94 -12.46
C THR A 43 6.77 5.47 -13.90
N THR A 44 7.82 4.88 -14.46
CA THR A 44 7.78 4.28 -15.81
C THR A 44 8.25 2.83 -15.73
N PRO A 45 7.33 1.85 -15.93
CA PRO A 45 5.88 2.00 -16.08
C PRO A 45 5.20 2.55 -14.82
N ALA A 46 4.00 3.15 -14.95
CA ALA A 46 3.23 3.64 -13.81
C ALA A 46 2.85 2.50 -12.88
N LEU A 47 3.11 2.68 -11.57
CA LEU A 47 3.04 1.62 -10.58
C LEU A 47 1.60 1.25 -10.19
N THR A 48 1.24 0.00 -10.42
CA THR A 48 0.04 -0.63 -9.84
C THR A 48 0.23 -0.81 -8.34
N THR A 49 -0.75 -0.41 -7.55
CA THR A 49 -0.64 -0.43 -6.08
C THR A 49 -2.01 -0.57 -5.42
N VAL A 50 -2.04 -0.79 -4.12
CA VAL A 50 -3.25 -0.78 -3.31
C VAL A 50 -3.26 0.49 -2.47
N ALA A 51 -4.26 1.35 -2.68
CA ALA A 51 -4.50 2.53 -1.85
C ALA A 51 -5.17 2.11 -0.54
N GLN A 52 -4.60 2.50 0.59
CA GLN A 52 -5.19 2.32 1.90
C GLN A 52 -6.10 3.50 2.25
N ASN A 53 -7.16 3.24 3.01
CA ASN A 53 -7.99 4.31 3.57
C ASN A 53 -7.33 4.87 4.84
N VAL A 54 -6.24 5.62 4.66
CA VAL A 54 -5.42 6.13 5.77
C VAL A 54 -6.19 7.08 6.70
N GLU A 55 -7.16 7.82 6.14
CA GLU A 55 -8.02 8.71 6.93
C GLU A 55 -8.92 7.90 7.88
N ALA A 56 -9.62 6.88 7.37
CA ALA A 56 -10.48 6.03 8.19
C ALA A 56 -9.65 5.26 9.25
N ILE A 57 -8.48 4.76 8.88
CA ILE A 57 -7.56 4.07 9.80
C ILE A 57 -7.11 5.03 10.91
N GLY A 58 -6.66 6.23 10.55
CA GLY A 58 -6.21 7.24 11.51
C GLY A 58 -7.32 7.67 12.47
N ASN A 59 -8.50 7.98 11.94
CA ASN A 59 -9.66 8.37 12.73
C ASN A 59 -10.09 7.26 13.71
N ALA A 60 -10.14 6.03 13.25
CA ALA A 60 -10.49 4.89 14.10
C ALA A 60 -9.46 4.66 15.21
N ALA A 61 -8.17 4.76 14.88
CA ALA A 61 -7.08 4.60 15.84
C ALA A 61 -7.12 5.67 16.93
N VAL A 62 -7.27 6.95 16.56
CA VAL A 62 -7.35 8.06 17.51
C VAL A 62 -8.61 7.96 18.36
N SER A 63 -9.76 7.69 17.76
CA SER A 63 -11.02 7.50 18.50
C SER A 63 -10.90 6.41 19.56
N ARG A 64 -10.29 5.28 19.18
CA ARG A 64 -10.07 4.16 20.10
C ARG A 64 -9.12 4.52 21.22
N LEU A 65 -8.05 5.25 20.92
CA LEU A 65 -7.11 5.73 21.93
C LEU A 65 -7.79 6.66 22.94
N ILE A 66 -8.61 7.59 22.47
CA ILE A 66 -9.37 8.52 23.33
C ILE A 66 -10.34 7.73 24.24
N GLU A 67 -11.05 6.73 23.72
CA GLU A 67 -11.93 5.87 24.51
C GLU A 67 -11.16 5.17 25.62
N ILE A 68 -9.99 4.60 25.31
CA ILE A 68 -9.13 3.91 26.29
C ILE A 68 -8.68 4.87 27.39
N LEU A 69 -8.25 6.08 27.02
CA LEU A 69 -7.80 7.10 27.97
C LEU A 69 -8.93 7.56 28.89
N HIS A 70 -10.15 7.75 28.37
CA HIS A 70 -11.31 8.17 29.15
C HIS A 70 -11.89 7.05 30.03
N SER A 71 -11.59 5.81 29.73
CA SER A 71 -12.06 4.65 30.51
C SER A 71 -11.13 4.26 31.67
N ASP A 72 -10.03 5.00 31.89
CA ASP A 72 -8.96 4.66 32.84
C ASP A 72 -8.42 3.23 32.66
N GLY A 73 -8.33 2.78 31.41
CA GLY A 73 -7.90 1.44 31.07
C GLY A 73 -8.93 0.33 31.35
N LYS A 74 -10.17 0.69 31.70
CA LYS A 74 -11.25 -0.26 32.05
C LYS A 74 -12.00 -0.84 30.84
N LEU A 75 -11.66 -0.44 29.62
CA LEU A 75 -12.17 -1.10 28.42
C LEU A 75 -11.67 -2.54 28.39
N GLY A 76 -12.49 -3.42 28.97
CA GLY A 76 -12.23 -4.86 28.97
C GLY A 76 -12.34 -5.41 27.55
N GLY A 77 -11.42 -6.28 27.22
CA GLY A 77 -11.35 -6.99 25.96
C GLY A 77 -9.92 -7.07 25.48
N GLY A 78 -9.49 -8.24 25.05
CA GLY A 78 -8.17 -8.44 24.44
C GLY A 78 -7.97 -7.57 23.18
N PRO A 79 -6.87 -7.73 22.48
CA PRO A 79 -6.58 -6.96 21.28
C PRO A 79 -7.72 -7.10 20.27
N GLN A 80 -8.29 -5.98 19.86
CA GLN A 80 -9.31 -5.93 18.83
C GLN A 80 -8.64 -5.63 17.50
N VAL A 81 -8.95 -6.43 16.48
CA VAL A 81 -8.50 -6.22 15.11
C VAL A 81 -9.65 -5.60 14.34
N GLN A 82 -9.41 -4.42 13.76
CA GLN A 82 -10.31 -3.78 12.81
C GLN A 82 -9.65 -3.78 11.44
N LEU A 83 -10.34 -4.32 10.44
CA LEU A 83 -9.87 -4.37 9.07
C LEU A 83 -10.50 -3.23 8.25
N PHE A 84 -9.70 -2.65 7.37
CA PHE A 84 -10.12 -1.63 6.42
C PHE A 84 -9.83 -2.12 5.01
N GLU A 85 -10.81 -1.98 4.12
CA GLU A 85 -10.63 -2.36 2.72
C GLU A 85 -9.71 -1.36 2.02
N GLY A 86 -8.73 -1.90 1.27
CA GLY A 86 -7.92 -1.15 0.35
C GLY A 86 -8.54 -1.10 -1.05
N THR A 87 -8.17 -0.10 -1.84
CA THR A 87 -8.61 0.04 -3.23
C THR A 87 -7.45 -0.26 -4.18
N LEU A 88 -7.63 -1.23 -5.07
CA LEU A 88 -6.65 -1.53 -6.09
C LEU A 88 -6.60 -0.40 -7.14
N ARG A 89 -5.41 0.13 -7.35
CA ARG A 89 -5.09 1.11 -8.39
C ARG A 89 -4.31 0.42 -9.49
N LEU A 90 -5.01 -0.11 -10.48
CA LEU A 90 -4.38 -0.73 -11.64
C LEU A 90 -3.73 0.35 -12.51
N ARG A 91 -2.46 0.13 -12.84
CA ARG A 91 -1.65 0.95 -13.73
C ARG A 91 -0.84 0.04 -14.68
N GLU A 92 0.30 0.49 -15.15
CA GLU A 92 1.05 -0.17 -16.22
C GLU A 92 1.97 -1.28 -15.73
N SER A 93 2.39 -1.27 -14.47
CA SER A 93 3.43 -2.17 -13.94
C SER A 93 2.96 -3.58 -13.61
N ALA A 94 1.66 -3.77 -13.56
CA ALA A 94 1.09 -5.10 -13.31
C ALA A 94 -0.32 -5.24 -13.87
#